data_18b6c771b10dbc20746c3e099f3a3900
#
_entry.id   18b6c771b10dbc20746c3e099f3a3900
#
_cell.length_a   1.000
_cell.length_b   1.000
_cell.length_c   1.000
_cell.angle_alpha   90.00
_cell.angle_beta   90.00
_cell.angle_gamma   90.00
#
_symmetry.space_group_name_H-M   'P 1'
#
loop_
_entity.id
_entity.type
_entity.pdbx_description
1 polymer ?
#
loop_
_entity_poly.entity_id
_entity_poly.type
_entity_poly.pdbx_seq_one_letter_code
_entity_poly.pdbx_strand_id
1 'polypeptide(L)'
;LVVLSTVAVSASVDGGAVAVRIGRMALYLVVWFALSVILVPSALKRLRSELNDEILLIASIALCLGMVVLADAIGFSSALGAFLAGSILAGTVQAKRVDALFKPIKDLFGAVFFVSVGMLVTPAAVTENLGAIVVIALVAIIGRSLFCGLGALLSGATLKTSVMSGLSLAQIGEFSFIIAALGSATGVTPDFLYPVIVAVSVVTTLTT
;
A
#
# COMPACT_ATOMS: atom_id res chain seq x y z
N LEU A 1 0.41 -5.79 -7.41
CA LEU A 1 -0.11 -4.81 -8.37
C LEU A 1 0.55 -4.98 -9.74
N VAL A 2 1.89 -4.89 -9.84
CA VAL A 2 2.62 -5.01 -11.12
C VAL A 2 2.36 -6.35 -11.82
N VAL A 3 2.42 -7.47 -11.10
CA VAL A 3 2.13 -8.80 -11.66
C VAL A 3 0.67 -8.88 -12.13
N LEU A 4 -0.25 -8.35 -11.35
CA LEU A 4 -1.68 -8.38 -11.65
C LEU A 4 -2.01 -7.55 -12.89
N SER A 5 -1.43 -6.34 -13.02
CA SER A 5 -1.60 -5.50 -14.21
C SER A 5 -0.98 -6.16 -15.46
N THR A 6 0.15 -6.85 -15.30
CA THR A 6 0.81 -7.54 -16.42
C THR A 6 -0.02 -8.73 -16.90
N VAL A 7 -0.60 -9.52 -16.00
CA VAL A 7 -1.48 -10.65 -16.32
C VAL A 7 -2.79 -10.18 -16.94
N ALA A 8 -3.38 -9.10 -16.42
CA ALA A 8 -4.63 -8.55 -16.92
C ALA A 8 -4.52 -7.99 -18.35
N VAL A 9 -3.38 -7.42 -18.71
CA VAL A 9 -3.13 -6.86 -20.06
C VAL A 9 -2.71 -7.94 -21.08
N SER A 10 -2.19 -9.07 -20.61
CA SER A 10 -1.71 -10.16 -21.49
C SER A 10 -2.84 -11.17 -21.76
N ALA A 11 -3.74 -10.86 -22.68
CA ALA A 11 -4.83 -11.76 -23.09
C ALA A 11 -4.37 -13.05 -23.82
N SER A 12 -3.07 -13.18 -24.12
CA SER A 12 -2.43 -14.40 -24.66
C SER A 12 -1.21 -14.74 -23.82
N VAL A 13 -1.36 -15.72 -22.94
CA VAL A 13 -0.32 -16.13 -21.99
C VAL A 13 0.68 -17.05 -22.68
N ASP A 14 1.69 -16.48 -23.31
CA ASP A 14 2.95 -17.20 -23.49
C ASP A 14 3.72 -17.14 -22.15
N GLY A 15 3.74 -18.25 -21.42
CA GLY A 15 4.36 -18.34 -20.10
C GLY A 15 5.84 -17.91 -20.09
N GLY A 16 6.55 -18.08 -21.20
CA GLY A 16 7.93 -17.63 -21.35
C GLY A 16 8.06 -16.10 -21.37
N ALA A 17 7.20 -15.43 -22.13
CA ALA A 17 7.19 -13.97 -22.24
C ALA A 17 6.82 -13.29 -20.90
N VAL A 18 5.87 -13.87 -20.16
CA VAL A 18 5.49 -13.39 -18.82
C VAL A 18 6.63 -13.56 -17.82
N ALA A 19 7.33 -14.70 -17.81
CA ALA A 19 8.45 -14.94 -16.92
C ALA A 19 9.60 -13.96 -17.17
N VAL A 20 9.96 -13.69 -18.43
CA VAL A 20 10.97 -12.71 -18.80
C VAL A 20 10.58 -11.30 -18.37
N ARG A 21 9.31 -10.93 -18.53
CA ARG A 21 8.81 -9.60 -18.14
C ARG A 21 8.84 -9.41 -16.63
N ILE A 22 8.41 -10.41 -15.86
CA ILE A 22 8.51 -10.42 -14.39
C ILE A 22 9.98 -10.37 -13.94
N GLY A 23 10.85 -11.17 -14.53
CA GLY A 23 12.29 -11.18 -14.23
C GLY A 23 12.95 -9.82 -14.48
N ARG A 24 12.61 -9.17 -15.60
CA ARG A 24 13.10 -7.83 -15.93
C ARG A 24 12.60 -6.77 -14.95
N MET A 25 11.33 -6.84 -14.55
CA MET A 25 10.76 -5.95 -13.53
C MET A 25 11.41 -6.16 -12.17
N ALA A 26 11.62 -7.40 -11.76
CA ALA A 26 12.33 -7.73 -10.52
C ALA A 26 13.76 -7.19 -10.53
N LEU A 27 14.47 -7.33 -11.64
CA LEU A 27 15.82 -6.78 -11.81
C LEU A 27 15.83 -5.26 -11.67
N TYR A 28 14.89 -4.54 -12.33
CA TYR A 28 14.79 -3.09 -12.20
C TYR A 28 14.51 -2.67 -10.77
N LEU A 29 13.62 -3.37 -10.06
CA LEU A 29 13.33 -3.13 -8.66
C LEU A 29 14.56 -3.28 -7.77
N VAL A 30 15.29 -4.37 -7.94
CA VAL A 30 16.50 -4.66 -7.15
C VAL A 30 17.57 -3.60 -7.40
N VAL A 31 17.86 -3.29 -8.67
CA VAL A 31 18.87 -2.29 -9.05
C VAL A 31 18.47 -0.92 -8.53
N TRP A 32 17.22 -0.53 -8.70
CA TRP A 32 16.70 0.75 -8.24
C TRP A 32 16.77 0.88 -6.72
N PHE A 33 16.32 -0.15 -5.99
CA PHE A 33 16.41 -0.19 -4.54
C PHE A 33 17.84 -0.12 -4.04
N ALA A 34 18.75 -0.93 -4.61
CA ALA A 34 20.17 -0.95 -4.26
C ALA A 34 20.84 0.43 -4.48
N LEU A 35 20.60 1.05 -5.63
CA LEU A 35 21.11 2.40 -5.92
C LEU A 35 20.57 3.43 -4.93
N SER A 36 19.27 3.38 -4.63
CA SER A 36 18.63 4.34 -3.75
C SER A 36 19.10 4.21 -2.30
N VAL A 37 19.31 2.99 -1.81
CA VAL A 37 19.86 2.73 -0.45
C VAL A 37 21.29 3.26 -0.29
N ILE A 38 22.06 3.35 -1.37
CA ILE A 38 23.43 3.88 -1.34
C ILE A 38 23.46 5.40 -1.55
N LEU A 39 22.71 5.89 -2.53
CA LEU A 39 22.74 7.31 -2.94
C LEU A 39 22.05 8.23 -1.94
N VAL A 40 20.86 7.86 -1.47
CA VAL A 40 20.04 8.74 -0.62
C VAL A 40 20.67 9.01 0.74
N PRO A 41 21.12 8.01 1.52
CA PRO A 41 21.79 8.26 2.78
C PRO A 41 23.10 9.04 2.60
N SER A 42 23.82 8.81 1.49
CA SER A 42 25.06 9.53 1.17
C SER A 42 24.80 11.00 0.87
N ALA A 43 23.73 11.30 0.11
CA ALA A 43 23.29 12.67 -0.16
C ALA A 43 22.85 13.39 1.11
N LEU A 44 22.03 12.75 1.96
CA LEU A 44 21.58 13.30 3.22
C LEU A 44 22.73 13.55 4.21
N LYS A 45 23.74 12.67 4.25
CA LYS A 45 24.96 12.88 5.05
C LYS A 45 25.74 14.10 4.57
N ARG A 46 25.83 14.31 3.26
CA ARG A 46 26.58 15.43 2.67
C ARG A 46 25.90 16.78 2.92
N LEU A 47 24.57 16.79 3.00
CA LEU A 47 23.78 17.99 3.31
C LEU A 47 23.55 18.19 4.81
N ARG A 48 24.12 17.37 5.68
CA ARG A 48 23.80 17.33 7.12
C ARG A 48 24.00 18.68 7.84
N SER A 49 24.97 19.50 7.43
CA SER A 49 25.22 20.82 8.00
C SER A 49 24.14 21.86 7.69
N GLU A 50 23.41 21.68 6.59
CA GLU A 50 22.39 22.59 6.11
C GLU A 50 20.94 22.12 6.40
N LEU A 51 20.78 20.89 6.92
CA LEU A 51 19.48 20.28 7.16
C LEU A 51 18.78 20.84 8.39
N ASN A 52 18.05 21.94 8.21
CA ASN A 52 16.98 22.33 9.13
C ASN A 52 15.71 21.48 8.86
N ASP A 53 14.65 21.64 9.67
CA ASP A 53 13.40 20.86 9.53
C ASP A 53 12.69 21.11 8.19
N GLU A 54 12.74 22.35 7.72
CA GLU A 54 12.09 22.75 6.46
C GLU A 54 12.79 22.10 5.27
N ILE A 55 14.12 22.19 5.20
CA ILE A 55 14.91 21.58 4.12
C ILE A 55 14.78 20.07 4.15
N LEU A 56 14.78 19.45 5.33
CA LEU A 56 14.61 18.01 5.46
C LEU A 56 13.23 17.56 4.97
N LEU A 57 12.17 18.30 5.31
CA LEU A 57 10.82 18.02 4.86
C LEU A 57 10.71 18.15 3.34
N ILE A 58 11.16 19.27 2.77
CA ILE A 58 11.12 19.51 1.32
C ILE A 58 11.94 18.46 0.56
N ALA A 59 13.14 18.16 1.02
CA ALA A 59 13.99 17.14 0.39
C ALA A 59 13.35 15.74 0.44
N SER A 60 12.70 15.41 1.54
CA SER A 60 12.00 14.12 1.69
C SER A 60 10.76 14.02 0.81
N ILE A 61 9.99 15.11 0.67
CA ILE A 61 8.86 15.19 -0.26
C ILE A 61 9.37 15.09 -1.71
N ALA A 62 10.41 15.83 -2.06
CA ALA A 62 11.01 15.79 -3.39
C ALA A 62 11.52 14.40 -3.74
N LEU A 63 12.16 13.71 -2.79
CA LEU A 63 12.57 12.31 -2.95
C LEU A 63 11.35 11.41 -3.20
N CYS A 64 10.31 11.54 -2.38
CA CYS A 64 9.09 10.73 -2.51
C CYS A 64 8.45 10.92 -3.89
N LEU A 65 8.21 12.15 -4.30
CA LEU A 65 7.62 12.48 -5.61
C LEU A 65 8.53 12.07 -6.76
N GLY A 66 9.84 12.27 -6.65
CA GLY A 66 10.81 11.82 -7.65
C GLY A 66 10.78 10.30 -7.83
N MET A 67 10.70 9.54 -6.74
CA MET A 67 10.57 8.09 -6.78
C MET A 67 9.23 7.62 -7.36
N VAL A 68 8.14 8.36 -7.10
CA VAL A 68 6.82 8.12 -7.71
C VAL A 68 6.89 8.30 -9.22
N VAL A 69 7.45 9.42 -9.70
CA VAL A 69 7.59 9.69 -11.14
C VAL A 69 8.49 8.66 -11.82
N LEU A 70 9.59 8.27 -11.18
CA LEU A 70 10.47 7.22 -11.70
C LEU A 70 9.77 5.86 -11.76
N ALA A 71 8.96 5.49 -10.74
CA ALA A 71 8.19 4.27 -10.75
C ALA A 71 7.22 4.23 -11.92
N ASP A 72 6.48 5.32 -12.11
CA ASP A 72 5.50 5.46 -13.19
C ASP A 72 6.16 5.37 -14.58
N ALA A 73 7.29 6.06 -14.77
CA ALA A 73 8.05 6.04 -16.02
C ALA A 73 8.58 4.64 -16.42
N ILE A 74 8.82 3.76 -15.43
CA ILE A 74 9.29 2.37 -15.65
C ILE A 74 8.09 1.40 -15.78
N GLY A 75 6.85 1.89 -15.56
CA GLY A 75 5.62 1.07 -15.61
C GLY A 75 5.29 0.37 -14.29
N PHE A 76 5.83 0.85 -13.18
CA PHE A 76 5.43 0.44 -11.83
C PHE A 76 4.32 1.35 -11.28
N SER A 77 3.68 0.92 -10.19
CA SER A 77 2.69 1.75 -9.52
C SER A 77 3.36 2.91 -8.77
N SER A 78 2.73 4.09 -8.79
CA SER A 78 3.13 5.28 -8.02
C SER A 78 3.25 4.98 -6.52
N ALA A 79 2.35 4.12 -5.99
CA ALA A 79 2.39 3.68 -4.61
C ALA A 79 3.68 2.91 -4.25
N LEU A 80 4.21 2.10 -5.19
CA LEU A 80 5.48 1.39 -4.99
C LEU A 80 6.64 2.39 -4.90
N GLY A 81 6.65 3.42 -5.75
CA GLY A 81 7.67 4.48 -5.70
C GLY A 81 7.68 5.19 -4.35
N ALA A 82 6.50 5.59 -3.86
CA ALA A 82 6.36 6.22 -2.55
C ALA A 82 6.80 5.30 -1.40
N PHE A 83 6.42 4.01 -1.45
CA PHE A 83 6.83 3.01 -0.47
C PHE A 83 8.35 2.83 -0.41
N LEU A 84 9.01 2.76 -1.57
CA LEU A 84 10.46 2.65 -1.65
C LEU A 84 11.15 3.89 -1.06
N ALA A 85 10.66 5.10 -1.38
CA ALA A 85 11.17 6.33 -0.80
C ALA A 85 11.08 6.33 0.73
N GLY A 86 9.92 5.95 1.27
CA GLY A 86 9.70 5.82 2.71
C GLY A 86 10.63 4.78 3.37
N SER A 87 10.80 3.61 2.73
CA SER A 87 11.68 2.54 3.21
C SER A 87 13.15 2.98 3.26
N ILE A 88 13.60 3.74 2.28
CA ILE A 88 14.97 4.29 2.23
C ILE A 88 15.17 5.32 3.34
N LEU A 89 14.22 6.25 3.50
CA LEU A 89 14.27 7.27 4.56
C LEU A 89 14.23 6.64 5.94
N ALA A 90 13.46 5.57 6.14
CA ALA A 90 13.39 4.80 7.38
C ALA A 90 14.74 4.18 7.78
N GLY A 91 15.60 3.86 6.81
CA GLY A 91 16.96 3.37 7.04
C GLY A 91 17.99 4.46 7.36
N THR A 92 17.60 5.73 7.40
CA THR A 92 18.52 6.86 7.67
C THR A 92 18.54 7.28 9.12
N VAL A 93 19.61 7.97 9.52
CA VAL A 93 19.72 8.57 10.87
C VAL A 93 18.61 9.60 11.14
N GLN A 94 18.03 10.18 10.09
CA GLN A 94 16.99 11.20 10.18
C GLN A 94 15.57 10.61 10.25
N ALA A 95 15.41 9.30 10.24
CA ALA A 95 14.12 8.60 10.15
C ALA A 95 13.07 9.13 11.13
N LYS A 96 13.40 9.23 12.41
CA LYS A 96 12.47 9.74 13.44
C LYS A 96 12.06 11.20 13.22
N ARG A 97 12.99 12.03 12.75
CA ARG A 97 12.73 13.44 12.45
C ARG A 97 11.85 13.60 11.22
N VAL A 98 12.13 12.82 10.18
CA VAL A 98 11.29 12.76 8.98
C VAL A 98 9.88 12.30 9.33
N ASP A 99 9.73 11.23 10.12
CA ASP A 99 8.41 10.71 10.52
C ASP A 99 7.59 11.77 11.26
N ALA A 100 8.21 12.49 12.21
CA ALA A 100 7.54 13.57 12.95
C ALA A 100 7.08 14.72 12.03
N LEU A 101 7.91 15.11 11.03
CA LEU A 101 7.58 16.16 10.07
C LEU A 101 6.50 15.73 9.08
N PHE A 102 6.48 14.46 8.70
CA PHE A 102 5.50 13.91 7.76
C PHE A 102 4.13 13.62 8.39
N LYS A 103 4.07 13.42 9.71
CA LYS A 103 2.83 13.04 10.39
C LYS A 103 1.64 13.94 10.05
N PRO A 104 1.71 15.27 10.18
CA PRO A 104 0.58 16.14 9.86
C PRO A 104 0.20 16.10 8.37
N ILE A 105 1.18 15.93 7.48
CA ILE A 105 0.95 15.82 6.03
C ILE A 105 0.24 14.50 5.72
N LYS A 106 0.72 13.40 6.27
CA LYS A 106 0.10 12.08 6.12
C LYS A 106 -1.34 12.08 6.64
N ASP A 107 -1.58 12.67 7.80
CA ASP A 107 -2.92 12.74 8.40
C ASP A 107 -3.87 13.55 7.50
N LEU A 108 -3.42 14.70 6.97
CA LEU A 108 -4.21 15.52 6.03
C LEU A 108 -4.53 14.78 4.74
N PHE A 109 -3.51 14.25 4.05
CA PHE A 109 -3.72 13.54 2.79
C PHE A 109 -4.47 12.23 2.97
N GLY A 110 -4.29 11.55 4.10
CA GLY A 110 -5.09 10.39 4.48
C GLY A 110 -6.56 10.73 4.60
N ALA A 111 -6.91 11.81 5.28
CA ALA A 111 -8.30 12.27 5.38
C ALA A 111 -8.89 12.59 4.00
N VAL A 112 -8.15 13.33 3.15
CA VAL A 112 -8.58 13.63 1.77
C VAL A 112 -8.79 12.35 0.95
N PHE A 113 -7.87 11.38 1.07
CA PHE A 113 -7.98 10.09 0.40
C PHE A 113 -9.25 9.33 0.82
N PHE A 114 -9.50 9.18 2.12
CA PHE A 114 -10.68 8.46 2.60
C PHE A 114 -11.99 9.13 2.22
N VAL A 115 -12.04 10.47 2.26
CA VAL A 115 -13.21 11.22 1.77
C VAL A 115 -13.41 10.98 0.27
N SER A 116 -12.36 11.07 -0.53
CA SER A 116 -12.44 10.86 -1.97
C SER A 116 -12.89 9.45 -2.33
N VAL A 117 -12.34 8.42 -1.66
CA VAL A 117 -12.75 7.02 -1.84
C VAL A 117 -14.20 6.81 -1.40
N GLY A 118 -14.59 7.41 -0.28
CA GLY A 118 -15.98 7.34 0.22
C GLY A 118 -17.00 7.95 -0.74
N MET A 119 -16.66 9.04 -1.40
CA MET A 119 -17.51 9.70 -2.40
C MET A 119 -17.78 8.86 -3.66
N LEU A 120 -16.92 7.89 -3.97
CA LEU A 120 -17.11 6.98 -5.11
C LEU A 120 -18.11 5.86 -4.83
N VAL A 121 -18.53 5.70 -3.57
CA VAL A 121 -19.50 4.67 -3.18
C VAL A 121 -20.91 5.22 -3.26
N THR A 122 -21.72 4.65 -4.13
CA THR A 122 -23.16 4.97 -4.20
C THR A 122 -23.94 4.16 -3.15
N PRO A 123 -24.86 4.78 -2.40
CA PRO A 123 -25.66 4.04 -1.41
C PRO A 123 -26.45 2.86 -2.02
N ALA A 124 -26.92 3.00 -3.26
CA ALA A 124 -27.62 1.95 -3.98
C ALA A 124 -26.75 0.70 -4.16
N ALA A 125 -25.48 0.86 -4.58
CA ALA A 125 -24.56 -0.27 -4.75
C ALA A 125 -24.30 -1.01 -3.42
N VAL A 126 -24.30 -0.31 -2.30
CA VAL A 126 -24.16 -0.92 -0.97
C VAL A 126 -25.40 -1.73 -0.60
N THR A 127 -26.62 -1.17 -0.79
CA THR A 127 -27.87 -1.85 -0.43
C THR A 127 -28.14 -3.08 -1.30
N GLU A 128 -27.82 -3.01 -2.58
CA GLU A 128 -27.97 -4.12 -3.52
C GLU A 128 -27.00 -5.29 -3.22
N ASN A 129 -25.84 -5.00 -2.62
CA ASN A 129 -24.79 -5.99 -2.37
C ASN A 129 -24.57 -6.28 -0.88
N LEU A 130 -25.51 -5.98 0.00
CA LEU A 130 -25.39 -6.17 1.45
C LEU A 130 -24.95 -7.59 1.84
N GLY A 131 -25.49 -8.61 1.18
CA GLY A 131 -25.11 -10.00 1.44
C GLY A 131 -23.62 -10.27 1.18
N ALA A 132 -23.10 -9.78 0.06
CA ALA A 132 -21.68 -9.91 -0.27
C ALA A 132 -20.81 -9.13 0.71
N ILE A 133 -21.20 -7.92 1.08
CA ILE A 133 -20.47 -7.06 2.04
C ILE A 133 -20.36 -7.77 3.40
N VAL A 134 -21.47 -8.29 3.92
CA VAL A 134 -21.49 -8.98 5.22
C VAL A 134 -20.64 -10.23 5.19
N VAL A 135 -20.77 -11.07 4.18
CA VAL A 135 -20.00 -12.32 4.08
C VAL A 135 -18.50 -12.02 3.96
N ILE A 136 -18.10 -11.09 3.09
CA ILE A 136 -16.68 -10.75 2.91
C ILE A 136 -16.11 -10.11 4.17
N ALA A 137 -16.87 -9.21 4.85
CA ALA A 137 -16.43 -8.59 6.09
C ALA A 137 -16.24 -9.64 7.19
N LEU A 138 -17.19 -10.56 7.39
CA LEU A 138 -17.08 -11.63 8.38
C LEU A 138 -15.89 -12.54 8.08
N VAL A 139 -15.72 -12.99 6.84
CA VAL A 139 -14.59 -13.83 6.44
C VAL A 139 -13.27 -13.11 6.65
N ALA A 140 -13.19 -11.82 6.32
CA ALA A 140 -11.99 -11.01 6.53
C ALA A 140 -11.66 -10.83 8.02
N ILE A 141 -12.64 -10.44 8.84
CA ILE A 141 -12.44 -10.23 10.28
C ILE A 141 -12.06 -11.56 10.96
N ILE A 142 -12.86 -12.59 10.78
CA ILE A 142 -12.62 -13.89 11.44
C ILE A 142 -11.33 -14.53 10.92
N GLY A 143 -11.16 -14.60 9.61
CA GLY A 143 -10.00 -15.23 8.99
C GLY A 143 -8.70 -14.53 9.41
N ARG A 144 -8.62 -13.20 9.27
CA ARG A 144 -7.42 -12.47 9.65
C ARG A 144 -7.14 -12.51 11.15
N SER A 145 -8.16 -12.34 11.99
CA SER A 145 -8.00 -12.45 13.44
C SER A 145 -7.46 -13.82 13.85
N LEU A 146 -8.01 -14.90 13.29
CA LEU A 146 -7.55 -16.26 13.57
C LEU A 146 -6.13 -16.51 13.07
N PHE A 147 -5.86 -16.24 11.79
CA PHE A 147 -4.55 -16.56 11.20
C PHE A 147 -3.43 -15.69 11.76
N CYS A 148 -3.65 -14.38 11.94
CA CYS A 148 -2.66 -13.50 12.55
C CYS A 148 -2.46 -13.82 14.03
N GLY A 149 -3.54 -14.10 14.77
CA GLY A 149 -3.48 -14.51 16.17
C GLY A 149 -2.75 -15.84 16.36
N LEU A 150 -3.05 -16.83 15.53
CA LEU A 150 -2.35 -18.11 15.53
C LEU A 150 -0.87 -17.95 15.16
N GLY A 151 -0.55 -17.13 14.15
CA GLY A 151 0.84 -16.84 13.79
C GLY A 151 1.63 -16.23 14.95
N ALA A 152 1.04 -15.27 15.65
CA ALA A 152 1.65 -14.66 16.84
C ALA A 152 1.83 -15.70 17.98
N LEU A 153 0.83 -16.57 18.21
CA LEU A 153 0.90 -17.61 19.22
C LEU A 153 2.00 -18.63 18.91
N LEU A 154 2.08 -19.07 17.66
CA LEU A 154 3.13 -19.99 17.19
C LEU A 154 4.53 -19.39 17.26
N SER A 155 4.65 -18.05 17.20
CA SER A 155 5.91 -17.33 17.40
C SER A 155 6.31 -17.20 18.87
N GLY A 156 5.55 -17.77 19.81
CA GLY A 156 5.83 -17.74 21.25
C GLY A 156 5.27 -16.52 21.98
N ALA A 157 4.41 -15.72 21.35
CA ALA A 157 3.74 -14.61 22.02
C ALA A 157 2.70 -15.12 23.05
N THR A 158 2.41 -14.29 24.07
CA THR A 158 1.37 -14.62 25.05
C THR A 158 -0.02 -14.64 24.37
N LEU A 159 -0.96 -15.40 24.92
CA LEU A 159 -2.33 -15.47 24.39
C LEU A 159 -2.97 -14.08 24.26
N LYS A 160 -2.76 -13.22 25.26
CA LYS A 160 -3.24 -11.83 25.23
C LYS A 160 -2.68 -11.05 24.03
N THR A 161 -1.37 -11.10 23.82
CA THR A 161 -0.72 -10.44 22.70
C THR A 161 -1.19 -11.01 21.37
N SER A 162 -1.36 -12.32 21.27
CA SER A 162 -1.81 -13.00 20.05
C SER A 162 -3.23 -12.58 19.66
N VAL A 163 -4.16 -12.54 20.62
CA VAL A 163 -5.54 -12.08 20.38
C VAL A 163 -5.57 -10.62 19.99
N MET A 164 -4.84 -9.76 20.70
CA MET A 164 -4.77 -8.33 20.36
C MET A 164 -4.17 -8.10 18.97
N SER A 165 -3.09 -8.80 18.62
CA SER A 165 -2.49 -8.71 17.28
C SER A 165 -3.44 -9.18 16.18
N GLY A 166 -4.16 -10.28 16.43
CA GLY A 166 -5.14 -10.83 15.49
C GLY A 166 -6.27 -9.82 15.21
N LEU A 167 -6.85 -9.26 16.27
CA LEU A 167 -7.92 -8.26 16.14
C LEU A 167 -7.43 -6.98 15.46
N SER A 168 -6.29 -6.43 15.87
CA SER A 168 -5.74 -5.19 15.30
C SER A 168 -5.38 -5.29 13.81
N LEU A 169 -5.17 -6.50 13.28
CA LEU A 169 -4.85 -6.74 11.87
C LEU A 169 -6.06 -7.20 11.05
N ALA A 170 -7.26 -7.22 11.62
CA ALA A 170 -8.46 -7.75 10.96
C ALA A 170 -9.04 -6.83 9.87
N GLN A 171 -8.71 -5.54 9.89
CA GLN A 171 -9.17 -4.58 8.90
C GLN A 171 -8.63 -4.87 7.49
N ILE A 172 -9.41 -4.55 6.46
CA ILE A 172 -8.96 -4.58 5.07
C ILE A 172 -8.11 -3.33 4.79
N GLY A 173 -6.90 -3.53 4.27
CA GLY A 173 -5.96 -2.46 3.99
C GLY A 173 -6.28 -1.65 2.73
N GLU A 174 -5.73 -0.45 2.65
CA GLU A 174 -5.91 0.51 1.55
C GLU A 174 -5.53 -0.03 0.17
N PHE A 175 -4.57 -0.92 0.10
CA PHE A 175 -4.18 -1.57 -1.17
C PHE A 175 -5.31 -2.36 -1.84
N SER A 176 -6.32 -2.80 -1.08
CA SER A 176 -7.49 -3.45 -1.65
C SER A 176 -8.29 -2.52 -2.56
N PHE A 177 -8.36 -1.22 -2.25
CA PHE A 177 -9.01 -0.22 -3.10
C PHE A 177 -8.26 -0.03 -4.41
N ILE A 178 -6.93 0.04 -4.34
CA ILE A 178 -6.08 0.21 -5.51
C ILE A 178 -6.21 -1.01 -6.44
N ILE A 179 -6.24 -2.21 -5.87
CA ILE A 179 -6.42 -3.45 -6.63
C ILE A 179 -7.81 -3.51 -7.26
N ALA A 180 -8.86 -3.16 -6.52
CA ALA A 180 -10.23 -3.15 -7.01
C ALA A 180 -10.43 -2.09 -8.10
N ALA A 181 -9.88 -0.89 -7.92
CA ALA A 181 -9.91 0.18 -8.92
C ALA A 181 -9.17 -0.22 -10.21
N LEU A 182 -8.01 -0.85 -10.11
CA LEU A 182 -7.27 -1.37 -11.27
C LEU A 182 -8.05 -2.47 -11.98
N GLY A 183 -8.67 -3.38 -11.23
CA GLY A 183 -9.51 -4.45 -11.79
C GLY A 183 -10.70 -3.91 -12.57
N SER A 184 -11.38 -2.89 -12.04
CA SER A 184 -12.49 -2.20 -12.73
C SER A 184 -11.99 -1.45 -13.96
N ALA A 185 -10.89 -0.68 -13.85
CA ALA A 185 -10.33 0.09 -14.97
C ALA A 185 -9.84 -0.79 -16.14
N THR A 186 -9.41 -2.02 -15.84
CA THR A 186 -8.97 -3.00 -16.87
C THR A 186 -10.09 -3.91 -17.34
N GLY A 187 -11.31 -3.78 -16.82
CA GLY A 187 -12.47 -4.62 -17.16
C GLY A 187 -12.35 -6.08 -16.70
N VAL A 188 -11.40 -6.40 -15.83
CA VAL A 188 -11.18 -7.76 -15.30
C VAL A 188 -12.15 -8.08 -14.18
N THR A 189 -12.63 -7.06 -13.45
CA THR A 189 -13.58 -7.23 -12.35
C THR A 189 -14.90 -6.53 -12.66
N PRO A 190 -16.04 -7.09 -12.16
CA PRO A 190 -17.34 -6.44 -12.32
C PRO A 190 -17.40 -5.12 -11.54
N ASP A 191 -18.21 -4.17 -12.03
CA ASP A 191 -18.31 -2.80 -11.50
C ASP A 191 -18.80 -2.74 -10.05
N PHE A 192 -19.56 -3.72 -9.58
CA PHE A 192 -20.03 -3.77 -8.20
C PHE A 192 -18.91 -4.08 -7.19
N LEU A 193 -17.78 -4.64 -7.63
CA LEU A 193 -16.73 -5.09 -6.70
C LEU A 193 -16.06 -3.94 -5.97
N TYR A 194 -15.79 -2.82 -6.66
CA TYR A 194 -15.15 -1.66 -6.04
C TYR A 194 -15.98 -1.07 -4.89
N PRO A 195 -17.26 -0.72 -5.05
CA PRO A 195 -18.12 -0.26 -3.96
C PRO A 195 -18.21 -1.26 -2.80
N VAL A 196 -18.28 -2.56 -3.10
CA VAL A 196 -18.31 -3.62 -2.08
C VAL A 196 -17.01 -3.63 -1.25
N ILE A 197 -15.84 -3.57 -1.88
CA ILE A 197 -14.55 -3.54 -1.18
C ILE A 197 -14.44 -2.30 -0.28
N VAL A 198 -14.88 -1.14 -0.75
CA VAL A 198 -14.87 0.09 0.06
C VAL A 198 -15.80 -0.06 1.27
N ALA A 199 -17.02 -0.56 1.07
CA ALA A 199 -17.97 -0.78 2.17
C ALA A 199 -17.45 -1.78 3.19
N VAL A 200 -16.87 -2.90 2.74
CA VAL A 200 -16.23 -3.90 3.61
C VAL A 200 -15.08 -3.29 4.41
N SER A 201 -14.27 -2.43 3.79
CA SER A 201 -13.17 -1.78 4.49
C SER A 201 -13.68 -0.83 5.60
N VAL A 202 -14.72 -0.05 5.32
CA VAL A 202 -15.35 0.81 6.35
C VAL A 202 -15.85 -0.05 7.52
N VAL A 203 -16.60 -1.12 7.23
CA VAL A 203 -17.12 -2.03 8.26
C VAL A 203 -15.99 -2.66 9.07
N THR A 204 -14.96 -3.18 8.41
CA THR A 204 -13.82 -3.81 9.10
C THR A 204 -12.99 -2.83 9.91
N THR A 205 -12.84 -1.57 9.46
CA THR A 205 -12.14 -0.51 10.21
C THR A 205 -12.91 -0.07 11.45
N LEU A 206 -14.25 -0.03 11.38
CA LEU A 206 -15.09 0.34 12.53
C LEU A 206 -15.19 -0.77 13.58
N THR A 207 -14.87 -2.01 13.23
CA THR A 207 -14.98 -3.19 14.11
C THR A 207 -13.64 -3.62 14.73
N THR A 208 -12.54 -3.02 14.32
CA THR A 208 -11.18 -3.30 14.79
C THR A 208 -10.64 -2.18 15.64
#